data_e2d81a51850b93e057d98dd6275407ac
#
_entry.id   e2d81a51850b93e057d98dd6275407ac
#
_cell.length_a   1.000
_cell.length_b   1.000
_cell.length_c   1.000
_cell.angle_alpha   90.00
_cell.angle_beta   90.00
_cell.angle_gamma   90.00
#
_symmetry.space_group_name_H-M   'P 1'
#
loop_
_entity.id
_entity.type
_entity.pdbx_description
1 polymer ?
#
loop_
_entity_poly.entity_id
_entity_poly.type
_entity_poly.pdbx_seq_one_letter_code
_entity_poly.pdbx_strand_id
1 'polypeptide(L)'
;MHGSYIDIDSIARHDYESHDDFMMRVGKMVMDGNLTWQMAADIFNKDTGKDYGECAYRKHFKSFYQGVQYQKNLSGVVANDKGATKTCILSISDLHIPFQKPVETFKEYAGKIDVLQINGDLLDNQATSRFNKAYRVSPIEEMIVARQYVIDLIDMLHPQKVLVNYGNHELRLGQYLAKHMDNELQELMPETAFDYIFVDGFTHYDRKTRTKVKYPPLRDVFDDVEIEYSGTWYSKYGNVYFVHPRAFSSGPMKTAEKALNWLRNETNAPIGSVVLAHTHRLGMYKIGKTMIYEQGCCCETNKMLYNDGNLINSQKEGFIVLNLDFDGNLIEDKTKLVSLN
;
A
#
# COMPACT_ATOMS: atom_id res chain seq x y z
N MET A 1 50.48 4.19 -7.20
CA MET A 1 49.31 3.52 -7.79
C MET A 1 49.81 2.72 -8.97
N HIS A 2 49.96 1.41 -8.79
CA HIS A 2 50.33 0.52 -9.89
C HIS A 2 49.07 0.18 -10.68
N GLY A 3 48.82 0.84 -11.79
CA GLY A 3 47.84 0.39 -12.77
C GLY A 3 48.31 -0.93 -13.37
N SER A 4 47.59 -1.99 -13.11
CA SER A 4 47.77 -3.26 -13.80
C SER A 4 47.51 -3.02 -15.29
N TYR A 5 48.55 -3.16 -16.11
CA TYR A 5 48.44 -3.09 -17.55
C TYR A 5 47.61 -4.28 -18.02
N ILE A 6 46.37 -4.05 -18.41
CA ILE A 6 45.53 -5.10 -18.99
C ILE A 6 45.97 -5.27 -20.44
N ASP A 7 46.48 -6.47 -20.75
CA ASP A 7 46.81 -6.82 -22.11
C ASP A 7 45.51 -7.05 -22.92
N ILE A 8 45.16 -6.07 -23.76
CA ILE A 8 43.95 -6.10 -24.58
C ILE A 8 43.93 -7.27 -25.54
N ASP A 9 45.10 -7.70 -26.00
CA ASP A 9 45.26 -8.79 -26.96
C ASP A 9 44.95 -10.16 -26.33
N SER A 10 44.98 -10.26 -25.00
CA SER A 10 44.59 -11.45 -24.26
C SER A 10 43.07 -11.61 -24.06
N ILE A 11 42.31 -10.52 -24.33
CA ILE A 11 40.83 -10.54 -24.17
C ILE A 11 40.21 -11.00 -25.49
N ALA A 12 40.00 -12.31 -25.60
CA ALA A 12 39.31 -12.91 -26.74
C ALA A 12 37.96 -13.52 -26.30
N ARG A 13 37.08 -13.70 -27.28
CA ARG A 13 35.86 -14.45 -27.08
C ARG A 13 36.17 -15.93 -26.87
N HIS A 14 35.55 -16.56 -25.86
CA HIS A 14 35.71 -17.99 -25.62
C HIS A 14 34.86 -18.81 -26.61
N ASP A 15 35.30 -20.04 -26.94
CA ASP A 15 34.61 -20.90 -27.93
C ASP A 15 33.16 -21.23 -27.53
N TYR A 16 32.86 -21.23 -26.23
CA TYR A 16 31.52 -21.47 -25.68
C TYR A 16 30.69 -20.19 -25.49
N GLU A 17 31.27 -19.02 -25.77
CA GLU A 17 30.66 -17.71 -25.51
C GLU A 17 29.99 -17.18 -26.76
N SER A 18 28.70 -16.81 -26.63
CA SER A 18 28.02 -16.09 -27.71
C SER A 18 28.62 -14.68 -27.89
N HIS A 19 28.39 -14.05 -29.05
CA HIS A 19 28.82 -12.67 -29.26
C HIS A 19 28.21 -11.69 -28.24
N ASP A 20 26.98 -11.90 -27.86
CA ASP A 20 26.28 -11.08 -26.87
C ASP A 20 26.83 -11.27 -25.45
N ASP A 21 27.16 -12.51 -25.06
CA ASP A 21 27.82 -12.79 -23.77
C ASP A 21 29.21 -12.15 -23.70
N PHE A 22 29.96 -12.23 -24.81
CA PHE A 22 31.25 -11.58 -24.93
C PHE A 22 31.14 -10.06 -24.80
N MET A 23 30.18 -9.45 -25.51
CA MET A 23 29.89 -8.02 -25.38
C MET A 23 29.49 -7.63 -23.95
N MET A 24 28.71 -8.47 -23.27
CA MET A 24 28.35 -8.25 -21.88
C MET A 24 29.54 -8.33 -20.93
N ARG A 25 30.44 -9.29 -21.12
CA ARG A 25 31.64 -9.44 -20.31
C ARG A 25 32.59 -8.26 -20.46
N VAL A 26 32.90 -7.88 -21.70
CA VAL A 26 33.79 -6.75 -22.00
C VAL A 26 33.18 -5.41 -21.59
N GLY A 27 31.87 -5.22 -21.82
CA GLY A 27 31.15 -4.02 -21.38
C GLY A 27 31.10 -3.87 -19.86
N LYS A 28 31.03 -4.97 -19.11
CA LYS A 28 31.18 -4.95 -17.65
C LYS A 28 32.57 -4.51 -17.21
N MET A 29 33.62 -4.99 -17.88
CA MET A 29 34.98 -4.54 -17.58
C MET A 29 35.15 -3.04 -17.75
N VAL A 30 34.43 -2.43 -18.72
CA VAL A 30 34.39 -0.96 -18.88
C VAL A 30 33.62 -0.30 -17.72
N MET A 31 32.48 -0.88 -17.30
CA MET A 31 31.72 -0.33 -16.19
C MET A 31 32.48 -0.40 -14.86
N ASP A 32 33.29 -1.43 -14.68
CA ASP A 32 34.14 -1.65 -13.49
C ASP A 32 35.43 -0.81 -13.54
N GLY A 33 35.62 0.02 -14.61
CA GLY A 33 36.78 0.89 -14.76
C GLY A 33 38.07 0.21 -15.22
N ASN A 34 37.99 -1.07 -15.62
CA ASN A 34 39.14 -1.84 -16.06
C ASN A 34 39.53 -1.57 -17.54
N LEU A 35 38.57 -1.15 -18.36
CA LEU A 35 38.75 -0.81 -19.77
C LEU A 35 38.09 0.53 -20.09
N THR A 36 38.51 1.13 -21.23
CA THR A 36 37.75 2.25 -21.82
C THR A 36 36.83 1.74 -22.94
N TRP A 37 35.83 2.53 -23.34
CA TRP A 37 34.97 2.18 -24.48
C TRP A 37 35.72 2.09 -25.80
N GLN A 38 36.83 2.85 -25.98
CA GLN A 38 37.70 2.71 -27.14
C GLN A 38 38.36 1.33 -27.16
N MET A 39 38.95 0.90 -26.03
CA MET A 39 39.55 -0.42 -25.90
C MET A 39 38.54 -1.55 -26.17
N ALA A 40 37.32 -1.38 -25.64
CA ALA A 40 36.22 -2.34 -25.91
C ALA A 40 35.86 -2.38 -27.41
N ALA A 41 35.82 -1.24 -28.09
CA ALA A 41 35.59 -1.19 -29.53
C ALA A 41 36.67 -1.92 -30.32
N ASP A 42 37.94 -1.75 -29.96
CA ASP A 42 39.07 -2.42 -30.61
C ASP A 42 38.99 -3.94 -30.42
N ILE A 43 38.62 -4.41 -29.22
CA ILE A 43 38.39 -5.83 -28.91
C ILE A 43 37.24 -6.40 -29.76
N PHE A 44 36.10 -5.70 -29.86
CA PHE A 44 34.94 -6.16 -30.62
C PHE A 44 35.21 -6.13 -32.14
N ASN A 45 35.92 -5.13 -32.64
CA ASN A 45 36.30 -5.04 -34.04
C ASN A 45 37.23 -6.20 -34.45
N LYS A 46 38.14 -6.60 -33.54
CA LYS A 46 39.00 -7.74 -33.74
C LYS A 46 38.20 -9.06 -33.79
N ASP A 47 37.20 -9.25 -32.91
CA ASP A 47 36.36 -10.46 -32.87
C ASP A 47 35.43 -10.54 -34.09
N THR A 48 34.85 -9.43 -34.51
CA THR A 48 33.81 -9.38 -35.54
C THR A 48 34.30 -9.09 -36.95
N GLY A 49 35.56 -8.64 -37.11
CA GLY A 49 36.10 -8.16 -38.36
C GLY A 49 35.46 -6.86 -38.85
N LYS A 50 34.78 -6.13 -37.97
CA LYS A 50 34.12 -4.87 -38.26
C LYS A 50 35.00 -3.67 -37.83
N ASP A 51 34.66 -2.50 -38.29
CA ASP A 51 35.31 -1.24 -37.91
C ASP A 51 34.28 -0.24 -37.45
N TYR A 52 33.74 -0.48 -36.24
CA TYR A 52 32.78 0.42 -35.60
C TYR A 52 33.44 1.23 -34.51
N GLY A 53 33.09 2.51 -34.42
CA GLY A 53 33.55 3.37 -33.34
C GLY A 53 32.93 3.03 -31.98
N GLU A 54 33.59 3.48 -30.90
CA GLU A 54 33.19 3.24 -29.52
C GLU A 54 31.71 3.54 -29.24
N CYS A 55 31.18 4.57 -29.86
CA CYS A 55 29.81 5.02 -29.65
C CYS A 55 28.78 4.01 -30.11
N ALA A 56 29.06 3.23 -31.17
CA ALA A 56 28.18 2.16 -31.65
C ALA A 56 28.12 1.00 -30.64
N TYR A 57 29.25 0.53 -30.17
CA TYR A 57 29.32 -0.56 -29.17
C TYR A 57 28.74 -0.13 -27.82
N ARG A 58 29.02 1.09 -27.37
CA ARG A 58 28.45 1.63 -26.13
C ARG A 58 26.93 1.71 -26.17
N LYS A 59 26.33 2.13 -27.28
CA LYS A 59 24.87 2.16 -27.45
C LYS A 59 24.27 0.76 -27.48
N HIS A 60 24.91 -0.14 -28.23
CA HIS A 60 24.45 -1.54 -28.32
C HIS A 60 24.51 -2.23 -26.97
N PHE A 61 25.64 -2.12 -26.26
CA PHE A 61 25.79 -2.66 -24.91
C PHE A 61 24.73 -2.10 -23.95
N LYS A 62 24.52 -0.78 -23.94
CA LYS A 62 23.51 -0.18 -23.05
C LYS A 62 22.11 -0.71 -23.32
N SER A 63 21.71 -0.82 -24.59
CA SER A 63 20.40 -1.37 -24.95
C SER A 63 20.27 -2.83 -24.55
N PHE A 64 21.30 -3.63 -24.82
CA PHE A 64 21.30 -5.05 -24.48
C PHE A 64 21.37 -5.26 -22.96
N TYR A 65 22.23 -4.53 -22.25
CA TYR A 65 22.36 -4.58 -20.80
C TYR A 65 21.06 -4.18 -20.10
N GLN A 66 20.38 -3.15 -20.59
CA GLN A 66 19.05 -2.77 -20.08
C GLN A 66 18.03 -3.87 -20.34
N GLY A 67 18.05 -4.51 -21.49
CA GLY A 67 17.19 -5.64 -21.82
C GLY A 67 17.48 -6.85 -20.93
N VAL A 68 18.76 -7.18 -20.70
CA VAL A 68 19.17 -8.28 -19.80
C VAL A 68 18.83 -7.96 -18.34
N GLN A 69 19.01 -6.71 -17.89
CA GLN A 69 18.58 -6.32 -16.55
C GLN A 69 17.06 -6.34 -16.42
N TYR A 70 16.34 -5.93 -17.45
CA TYR A 70 14.89 -6.05 -17.49
C TYR A 70 14.47 -7.53 -17.44
N GLN A 71 15.09 -8.42 -18.21
CA GLN A 71 14.83 -9.85 -18.17
C GLN A 71 15.28 -10.50 -16.86
N LYS A 72 16.41 -10.09 -16.27
CA LYS A 72 16.83 -10.53 -14.94
C LYS A 72 15.88 -10.03 -13.85
N ASN A 73 15.39 -8.83 -13.96
CA ASN A 73 14.35 -8.33 -13.06
C ASN A 73 13.03 -9.08 -13.27
N LEU A 74 12.68 -9.42 -14.53
CA LEU A 74 11.56 -10.31 -14.82
C LEU A 74 11.84 -11.76 -14.40
N SER A 75 13.03 -12.28 -14.62
CA SER A 75 13.41 -13.65 -14.26
C SER A 75 13.86 -13.76 -12.79
N GLY A 76 14.32 -12.69 -12.16
CA GLY A 76 14.46 -12.59 -10.71
C GLY A 76 13.10 -12.63 -10.02
N VAL A 77 12.07 -12.07 -10.66
CA VAL A 77 10.64 -12.29 -10.32
C VAL A 77 10.20 -13.74 -10.63
N VAL A 78 10.90 -14.43 -11.55
CA VAL A 78 10.56 -15.80 -12.02
C VAL A 78 11.49 -16.88 -11.47
N ALA A 79 12.73 -16.59 -11.06
CA ALA A 79 13.74 -17.57 -10.66
C ALA A 79 14.06 -17.64 -9.18
N ASN A 80 13.71 -16.64 -8.39
CA ASN A 80 13.68 -16.76 -6.94
C ASN A 80 12.34 -17.33 -6.55
N ASP A 81 12.35 -18.62 -6.25
CA ASP A 81 11.29 -19.37 -5.61
C ASP A 81 9.89 -18.81 -5.95
N LYS A 82 9.40 -19.17 -7.13
CA LYS A 82 8.13 -18.69 -7.64
C LYS A 82 7.10 -18.76 -6.54
N GLY A 83 7.00 -17.65 -5.79
CA GLY A 83 5.93 -17.45 -4.90
C GLY A 83 6.15 -17.77 -3.44
N ALA A 84 7.34 -17.72 -2.87
CA ALA A 84 7.46 -17.58 -1.44
C ALA A 84 6.92 -16.22 -1.03
N THR A 85 5.66 -16.20 -0.60
CA THR A 85 5.08 -15.06 0.11
C THR A 85 5.85 -14.91 1.42
N LYS A 86 6.44 -13.74 1.63
CA LYS A 86 7.01 -13.39 2.95
C LYS A 86 5.96 -12.78 3.84
N THR A 87 5.09 -11.93 3.28
CA THR A 87 4.09 -11.20 4.05
C THR A 87 2.74 -11.26 3.34
N CYS A 88 1.73 -11.70 4.05
CA CYS A 88 0.34 -11.67 3.63
C CYS A 88 -0.38 -10.54 4.36
N ILE A 89 -0.98 -9.62 3.63
CA ILE A 89 -1.71 -8.46 4.15
C ILE A 89 -3.18 -8.60 3.81
N LEU A 90 -4.04 -8.55 4.81
CA LEU A 90 -5.48 -8.33 4.63
C LEU A 90 -5.74 -6.84 4.81
N SER A 91 -6.20 -6.15 3.76
CA SER A 91 -6.58 -4.74 3.83
C SER A 91 -8.10 -4.60 3.70
N ILE A 92 -8.69 -3.96 4.71
CA ILE A 92 -10.12 -3.64 4.82
C ILE A 92 -10.30 -2.14 4.96
N SER A 93 -11.45 -1.61 4.54
CA SER A 93 -11.77 -0.19 4.64
C SER A 93 -13.26 0.07 4.64
N ASP A 94 -13.63 1.32 4.87
CA ASP A 94 -15.00 1.80 4.70
C ASP A 94 -16.01 0.88 5.41
N LEU A 95 -15.73 0.60 6.69
CA LEU A 95 -16.59 -0.20 7.56
C LEU A 95 -17.81 0.58 8.03
N HIS A 96 -17.65 1.89 8.19
CA HIS A 96 -18.73 2.82 8.57
C HIS A 96 -19.58 2.29 9.73
N ILE A 97 -18.94 1.95 10.83
CA ILE A 97 -19.66 1.46 12.03
C ILE A 97 -20.76 2.46 12.39
N PRO A 98 -22.02 2.00 12.51
CA PRO A 98 -22.46 0.62 12.83
C PRO A 98 -22.91 -0.26 11.65
N PHE A 99 -22.49 0.00 10.43
CA PHE A 99 -22.90 -0.77 9.24
C PHE A 99 -21.88 -1.82 8.80
N GLN A 100 -20.85 -2.04 9.56
CA GLN A 100 -19.75 -2.95 9.24
C GLN A 100 -20.22 -4.40 8.95
N LYS A 101 -19.50 -5.07 8.06
CA LYS A 101 -19.64 -6.53 7.93
C LYS A 101 -19.21 -7.21 9.23
N PRO A 102 -19.85 -8.33 9.62
CA PRO A 102 -19.43 -9.08 10.79
C PRO A 102 -18.00 -9.61 10.64
N VAL A 103 -17.28 -9.76 11.76
CA VAL A 103 -15.88 -10.23 11.75
C VAL A 103 -15.72 -11.60 11.09
N GLU A 104 -16.74 -12.45 11.17
CA GLU A 104 -16.79 -13.78 10.56
C GLU A 104 -16.61 -13.76 9.05
N THR A 105 -16.87 -12.61 8.39
CA THR A 105 -16.60 -12.38 6.96
C THR A 105 -15.16 -12.67 6.59
N PHE A 106 -14.23 -12.46 7.52
CA PHE A 106 -12.79 -12.62 7.32
C PHE A 106 -12.24 -13.92 7.86
N LYS A 107 -13.10 -14.84 8.37
CA LYS A 107 -12.70 -16.06 9.06
C LYS A 107 -11.78 -16.97 8.25
N GLU A 108 -11.90 -16.99 6.93
CA GLU A 108 -11.03 -17.82 6.08
C GLU A 108 -9.55 -17.41 6.14
N TYR A 109 -9.25 -16.18 6.61
CA TYR A 109 -7.90 -15.64 6.77
C TYR A 109 -7.33 -15.79 8.18
N ALA A 110 -8.06 -16.41 9.10
CA ALA A 110 -7.61 -16.65 10.47
C ALA A 110 -6.29 -17.43 10.50
N GLY A 111 -5.26 -16.85 11.13
CA GLY A 111 -3.91 -17.41 11.22
C GLY A 111 -3.14 -17.49 9.88
N LYS A 112 -3.62 -16.80 8.83
CA LYS A 112 -3.00 -16.83 7.50
C LYS A 112 -2.45 -15.48 7.04
N ILE A 113 -2.64 -14.43 7.82
CA ILE A 113 -2.15 -13.08 7.53
C ILE A 113 -1.10 -12.67 8.53
N ASP A 114 -0.14 -11.90 8.07
CA ASP A 114 0.89 -11.29 8.91
C ASP A 114 0.49 -9.87 9.32
N VAL A 115 -0.22 -9.17 8.45
CA VAL A 115 -0.62 -7.78 8.65
C VAL A 115 -2.12 -7.60 8.40
N LEU A 116 -2.81 -7.02 9.37
CA LEU A 116 -4.14 -6.44 9.19
C LEU A 116 -3.99 -4.96 8.89
N GLN A 117 -4.44 -4.51 7.72
CA GLN A 117 -4.41 -3.10 7.37
C GLN A 117 -5.83 -2.53 7.36
N ILE A 118 -6.06 -1.45 8.11
CA ILE A 118 -7.32 -0.71 8.18
C ILE A 118 -7.14 0.61 7.44
N ASN A 119 -7.72 0.70 6.23
CA ASN A 119 -7.54 1.81 5.31
C ASN A 119 -8.64 2.88 5.45
N GLY A 120 -8.83 3.37 6.65
CA GLY A 120 -9.75 4.47 6.97
C GLY A 120 -11.24 4.14 6.94
N ASP A 121 -12.04 5.12 7.35
CA ASP A 121 -13.51 5.07 7.44
C ASP A 121 -14.03 3.84 8.22
N LEU A 122 -13.37 3.55 9.36
CA LEU A 122 -13.85 2.55 10.32
C LEU A 122 -15.15 3.01 10.99
N LEU A 123 -15.23 4.32 11.32
CA LEU A 123 -16.40 4.97 11.94
C LEU A 123 -17.24 5.68 10.85
N ASP A 124 -18.55 5.71 11.00
CA ASP A 124 -19.39 6.57 10.17
C ASP A 124 -19.40 8.03 10.68
N ASN A 125 -19.25 8.24 11.99
CA ASN A 125 -19.26 9.56 12.61
C ASN A 125 -20.47 10.41 12.18
N GLN A 126 -21.63 9.80 12.02
CA GLN A 126 -22.81 10.46 11.49
C GLN A 126 -23.30 11.59 12.38
N ALA A 127 -23.18 11.47 13.71
CA ALA A 127 -23.60 12.51 14.66
C ALA A 127 -22.88 13.86 14.42
N THR A 128 -21.63 13.82 13.94
CA THR A 128 -20.81 14.99 13.63
C THR A 128 -20.84 15.37 12.15
N SER A 129 -21.54 14.60 11.31
CA SER A 129 -21.70 14.86 9.89
C SER A 129 -22.49 16.15 9.63
N ARG A 130 -22.10 16.86 8.56
CA ARG A 130 -22.85 18.01 8.03
C ARG A 130 -24.05 17.62 7.13
N PHE A 131 -24.13 16.35 6.74
CA PHE A 131 -25.23 15.84 5.93
C PHE A 131 -26.46 15.53 6.78
N ASN A 132 -27.61 15.38 6.13
CA ASN A 132 -28.85 15.02 6.81
C ASN A 132 -28.66 13.66 7.54
N LYS A 133 -29.16 13.62 8.79
CA LYS A 133 -28.99 12.50 9.68
C LYS A 133 -30.26 11.68 9.70
N ALA A 134 -30.22 10.48 9.19
CA ALA A 134 -31.35 9.54 9.26
C ALA A 134 -31.50 8.92 10.66
N TYR A 135 -30.40 8.77 11.38
CA TYR A 135 -30.38 8.35 12.78
C TYR A 135 -29.15 8.99 13.46
N ARG A 136 -29.08 8.88 14.80
CA ARG A 136 -27.96 9.43 15.56
C ARG A 136 -27.45 8.35 16.50
N VAL A 137 -26.22 7.91 16.25
CA VAL A 137 -25.42 7.17 17.23
C VAL A 137 -24.46 8.16 17.89
N SER A 138 -24.25 8.03 19.18
CA SER A 138 -23.27 8.85 19.90
C SER A 138 -21.88 8.57 19.36
N PRO A 139 -21.01 9.57 19.09
CA PRO A 139 -19.66 9.32 18.65
C PRO A 139 -18.87 8.40 19.60
N ILE A 140 -19.12 8.51 20.91
CA ILE A 140 -18.46 7.66 21.88
C ILE A 140 -18.95 6.20 21.82
N GLU A 141 -20.23 5.99 21.50
CA GLU A 141 -20.78 4.64 21.28
C GLU A 141 -20.21 4.03 20.01
N GLU A 142 -20.08 4.81 18.93
CA GLU A 142 -19.39 4.35 17.71
C GLU A 142 -17.93 3.96 18.00
N MET A 143 -17.18 4.78 18.76
CA MET A 143 -15.80 4.48 19.14
C MET A 143 -15.69 3.20 20.00
N ILE A 144 -16.64 2.96 20.93
CA ILE A 144 -16.65 1.74 21.73
C ILE A 144 -16.85 0.52 20.85
N VAL A 145 -17.83 0.56 19.93
CA VAL A 145 -18.10 -0.54 19.00
C VAL A 145 -16.93 -0.76 18.05
N ALA A 146 -16.35 0.31 17.51
CA ALA A 146 -15.21 0.24 16.61
C ALA A 146 -13.99 -0.39 17.30
N ARG A 147 -13.71 0.05 18.53
CA ARG A 147 -12.62 -0.51 19.32
C ARG A 147 -12.81 -2.01 19.56
N GLN A 148 -14.00 -2.43 19.95
CA GLN A 148 -14.30 -3.85 20.18
C GLN A 148 -14.20 -4.65 18.88
N TYR A 149 -14.70 -4.12 17.78
CA TYR A 149 -14.61 -4.77 16.47
C TYR A 149 -13.16 -5.03 16.03
N VAL A 150 -12.24 -4.05 16.27
CA VAL A 150 -10.83 -4.23 15.97
C VAL A 150 -10.21 -5.30 16.89
N ILE A 151 -10.56 -5.33 18.17
CA ILE A 151 -10.14 -6.40 19.10
C ILE A 151 -10.58 -7.76 18.57
N ASP A 152 -11.86 -7.91 18.22
CA ASP A 152 -12.42 -9.17 17.72
C ASP A 152 -11.73 -9.62 16.41
N LEU A 153 -11.36 -8.66 15.53
CA LEU A 153 -10.57 -8.96 14.33
C LEU A 153 -9.16 -9.46 14.68
N ILE A 154 -8.48 -8.82 15.61
CA ILE A 154 -7.13 -9.22 16.03
C ILE A 154 -7.17 -10.60 16.66
N ASP A 155 -8.12 -10.83 17.56
CA ASP A 155 -8.30 -12.12 18.25
C ASP A 155 -8.65 -13.26 17.28
N MET A 156 -9.37 -12.98 16.19
CA MET A 156 -9.70 -13.99 15.18
C MET A 156 -8.60 -14.23 14.18
N LEU A 157 -7.96 -13.14 13.71
CA LEU A 157 -7.00 -13.20 12.59
C LEU A 157 -5.58 -13.50 13.05
N HIS A 158 -5.21 -13.16 14.29
CA HIS A 158 -3.87 -13.29 14.88
C HIS A 158 -2.77 -12.66 14.02
N PRO A 159 -2.91 -11.40 13.57
CA PRO A 159 -1.86 -10.74 12.81
C PRO A 159 -0.66 -10.40 13.71
N GLN A 160 0.53 -10.34 13.15
CA GLN A 160 1.72 -9.82 13.86
C GLN A 160 1.69 -8.29 13.96
N LYS A 161 1.04 -7.65 12.99
CA LYS A 161 0.95 -6.18 12.90
C LYS A 161 -0.44 -5.72 12.45
N VAL A 162 -0.90 -4.63 13.07
CA VAL A 162 -2.06 -3.85 12.60
C VAL A 162 -1.55 -2.49 12.11
N LEU A 163 -1.79 -2.19 10.83
CA LEU A 163 -1.42 -0.92 10.21
C LEU A 163 -2.67 -0.10 9.94
N VAL A 164 -2.70 1.15 10.39
CA VAL A 164 -3.91 1.97 10.32
C VAL A 164 -3.59 3.34 9.74
N ASN A 165 -4.43 3.82 8.83
CA ASN A 165 -4.49 5.22 8.42
C ASN A 165 -5.95 5.71 8.48
N TYR A 166 -6.15 7.00 8.76
CA TYR A 166 -7.50 7.54 8.84
C TYR A 166 -8.12 7.77 7.46
N GLY A 167 -9.45 7.79 7.43
CA GLY A 167 -10.25 8.26 6.30
C GLY A 167 -10.90 9.62 6.58
N ASN A 168 -11.77 10.03 5.68
CA ASN A 168 -12.42 11.34 5.82
C ASN A 168 -13.51 11.36 6.92
N HIS A 169 -14.02 10.21 7.35
CA HIS A 169 -15.01 10.13 8.41
C HIS A 169 -14.38 10.32 9.79
N GLU A 170 -13.17 9.84 10.03
CA GLU A 170 -12.47 10.06 11.29
C GLU A 170 -12.18 11.55 11.54
N LEU A 171 -11.94 12.33 10.48
CA LEU A 171 -11.73 13.78 10.57
C LEU A 171 -13.00 14.57 10.96
N ARG A 172 -14.21 13.99 10.83
CA ARG A 172 -15.46 14.70 11.12
C ARG A 172 -15.54 15.13 12.58
N LEU A 173 -15.04 14.32 13.50
CA LEU A 173 -15.05 14.65 14.93
C LEU A 173 -14.20 15.91 15.20
N GLY A 174 -12.95 15.93 14.77
CA GLY A 174 -12.08 17.09 14.92
C GLY A 174 -12.65 18.34 14.23
N GLN A 175 -13.19 18.20 13.00
CA GLN A 175 -13.84 19.30 12.27
C GLN A 175 -15.08 19.83 12.99
N TYR A 176 -15.84 18.96 13.66
CA TYR A 176 -16.99 19.37 14.47
C TYR A 176 -16.55 20.14 15.70
N LEU A 177 -15.55 19.62 16.42
CA LEU A 177 -15.00 20.27 17.61
C LEU A 177 -14.40 21.66 17.27
N ALA A 178 -13.65 21.75 16.18
CA ALA A 178 -13.08 23.00 15.69
C ALA A 178 -14.10 24.14 15.45
N LYS A 179 -15.34 23.79 15.16
CA LYS A 179 -16.44 24.75 14.97
C LYS A 179 -17.14 25.17 16.25
N HIS A 180 -17.03 24.38 17.31
CA HIS A 180 -17.84 24.52 18.51
C HIS A 180 -17.01 24.75 19.79
N MET A 181 -15.69 24.72 19.67
CA MET A 181 -14.77 24.94 20.77
C MET A 181 -13.90 26.16 20.51
N ASP A 182 -13.39 26.74 21.58
CA ASP A 182 -12.36 27.78 21.54
C ASP A 182 -11.07 27.20 20.92
N ASN A 183 -10.34 28.00 20.14
CA ASN A 183 -9.13 27.56 19.45
C ASN A 183 -8.08 27.02 20.42
N GLU A 184 -7.89 27.64 21.59
CA GLU A 184 -6.93 27.18 22.59
C GLU A 184 -7.31 25.82 23.17
N LEU A 185 -8.62 25.54 23.34
CA LEU A 185 -9.10 24.23 23.80
C LEU A 185 -9.00 23.17 22.70
N GLN A 186 -9.11 23.57 21.44
CA GLN A 186 -8.97 22.66 20.30
C GLN A 186 -7.56 22.10 20.21
N GLU A 187 -6.52 22.89 20.50
CA GLU A 187 -5.12 22.42 20.49
C GLU A 187 -4.85 21.29 21.51
N LEU A 188 -5.71 21.15 22.52
CA LEU A 188 -5.61 20.08 23.53
C LEU A 188 -6.35 18.80 23.11
N MET A 189 -7.07 18.81 21.99
CA MET A 189 -7.90 17.70 21.57
C MET A 189 -7.22 16.90 20.44
N PRO A 190 -7.38 15.58 20.44
CA PRO A 190 -6.96 14.77 19.31
C PRO A 190 -7.56 15.20 17.98
N GLU A 191 -6.81 15.08 16.90
CA GLU A 191 -7.24 15.53 15.58
C GLU A 191 -8.31 14.63 14.96
N THR A 192 -8.26 13.35 15.27
CA THR A 192 -9.16 12.34 14.71
C THR A 192 -9.76 11.44 15.79
N ALA A 193 -10.82 10.74 15.44
CA ALA A 193 -11.38 9.70 16.31
C ALA A 193 -10.42 8.52 16.53
N PHE A 194 -9.48 8.30 15.60
CA PHE A 194 -8.47 7.25 15.72
C PHE A 194 -7.42 7.51 16.78
N ASP A 195 -7.09 8.78 17.04
CA ASP A 195 -6.19 9.11 18.13
C ASP A 195 -6.75 8.60 19.47
N TYR A 196 -8.06 8.74 19.70
CA TYR A 196 -8.71 8.18 20.90
C TYR A 196 -8.70 6.65 20.92
N ILE A 197 -8.90 5.98 19.78
CA ILE A 197 -8.99 4.51 19.74
C ILE A 197 -7.61 3.88 19.83
N PHE A 198 -6.63 4.39 19.07
CA PHE A 198 -5.34 3.72 18.90
C PHE A 198 -4.22 4.28 19.76
N VAL A 199 -4.28 5.57 20.16
CA VAL A 199 -3.13 6.29 20.76
C VAL A 199 -3.35 6.73 22.19
N ASP A 200 -4.47 7.41 22.51
CA ASP A 200 -4.67 8.09 23.81
C ASP A 200 -5.61 7.33 24.76
N GLY A 201 -6.53 6.57 24.19
CA GLY A 201 -7.65 6.00 24.92
C GLY A 201 -8.71 7.06 25.25
N PHE A 202 -9.80 6.64 25.86
CA PHE A 202 -10.88 7.52 26.27
C PHE A 202 -11.63 6.97 27.47
N THR A 203 -12.47 7.83 28.09
CA THR A 203 -13.32 7.45 29.22
C THR A 203 -14.77 7.75 28.89
N HIS A 204 -15.64 6.77 29.08
CA HIS A 204 -17.08 6.91 28.95
C HIS A 204 -17.76 6.88 30.32
N TYR A 205 -18.70 7.79 30.53
CA TYR A 205 -19.60 7.74 31.69
C TYR A 205 -20.89 7.00 31.28
N ASP A 206 -21.01 5.76 31.71
CA ASP A 206 -22.24 5.00 31.49
C ASP A 206 -23.32 5.51 32.44
N ARG A 207 -24.36 6.12 31.86
CA ARG A 207 -25.48 6.70 32.62
C ARG A 207 -26.36 5.64 33.25
N LYS A 208 -26.38 4.41 32.72
CA LYS A 208 -27.21 3.32 33.23
C LYS A 208 -26.59 2.74 34.50
N THR A 209 -25.31 2.45 34.47
CA THR A 209 -24.58 1.90 35.64
C THR A 209 -24.06 2.98 36.57
N ARG A 210 -24.07 4.25 36.13
CA ARG A 210 -23.49 5.42 36.84
C ARG A 210 -21.99 5.27 37.11
N THR A 211 -21.30 4.55 36.25
CA THR A 211 -19.86 4.29 36.37
C THR A 211 -19.06 4.95 35.25
N LYS A 212 -17.79 5.26 35.55
CA LYS A 212 -16.82 5.64 34.53
C LYS A 212 -16.10 4.39 34.06
N VAL A 213 -16.15 4.12 32.75
CA VAL A 213 -15.43 3.04 32.10
C VAL A 213 -14.28 3.64 31.32
N LYS A 214 -13.06 3.21 31.61
CA LYS A 214 -11.85 3.61 30.89
C LYS A 214 -11.58 2.60 29.78
N TYR A 215 -11.37 3.11 28.57
CA TYR A 215 -10.95 2.36 27.40
C TYR A 215 -9.49 2.74 27.09
N PRO A 216 -8.51 1.87 27.41
CA PRO A 216 -7.11 2.15 27.07
C PRO A 216 -6.95 2.13 25.54
N PRO A 217 -5.92 2.84 24.99
CA PRO A 217 -5.64 2.82 23.56
C PRO A 217 -5.30 1.39 23.11
N LEU A 218 -5.65 1.04 21.88
CA LEU A 218 -5.44 -0.32 21.38
C LEU A 218 -3.98 -0.72 21.34
N ARG A 219 -3.07 0.22 21.11
CA ARG A 219 -1.62 -0.04 21.15
C ARG A 219 -1.11 -0.61 22.47
N ASP A 220 -1.85 -0.39 23.56
CA ASP A 220 -1.49 -0.83 24.93
C ASP A 220 -2.29 -2.08 25.35
N VAL A 221 -3.08 -2.68 24.48
CA VAL A 221 -3.95 -3.82 24.80
C VAL A 221 -3.30 -5.16 24.46
N PHE A 222 -2.49 -5.19 23.42
CA PHE A 222 -1.86 -6.40 22.91
C PHE A 222 -0.34 -6.33 23.10
N ASP A 223 0.22 -7.32 23.78
CA ASP A 223 1.69 -7.40 24.01
C ASP A 223 2.43 -8.01 22.82
N ASP A 224 1.74 -8.81 22.00
CA ASP A 224 2.29 -9.61 20.91
C ASP A 224 1.90 -9.10 19.52
N VAL A 225 1.13 -8.03 19.43
CA VAL A 225 0.71 -7.42 18.17
C VAL A 225 1.18 -5.97 18.08
N GLU A 226 2.01 -5.67 17.09
CA GLU A 226 2.42 -4.31 16.82
C GLU A 226 1.26 -3.50 16.21
N ILE A 227 0.81 -2.44 16.87
CA ILE A 227 -0.22 -1.54 16.33
C ILE A 227 0.41 -0.21 15.92
N GLU A 228 0.42 0.07 14.62
CA GLU A 228 0.93 1.29 14.02
C GLU A 228 -0.20 2.12 13.42
N TYR A 229 -0.41 3.31 13.98
CA TYR A 229 -1.28 4.34 13.40
C TYR A 229 -0.43 5.42 12.75
N SER A 230 -0.63 5.63 11.45
CA SER A 230 0.20 6.55 10.66
C SER A 230 -0.02 8.04 10.97
N GLY A 231 -1.16 8.38 11.58
CA GLY A 231 -1.56 9.78 11.80
C GLY A 231 -1.84 10.57 10.53
N THR A 232 -1.93 9.89 9.38
CA THR A 232 -2.20 10.49 8.07
C THR A 232 -3.29 9.72 7.32
N TRP A 233 -3.71 10.25 6.17
CA TRP A 233 -4.69 9.62 5.28
C TRP A 233 -4.08 8.48 4.43
N TYR A 234 -2.82 8.15 4.64
CA TYR A 234 -2.16 7.03 3.99
C TYR A 234 -1.20 6.32 4.95
N SER A 235 -0.92 5.08 4.64
CA SER A 235 0.10 4.27 5.30
C SER A 235 0.90 3.49 4.27
N LYS A 236 2.04 2.91 4.67
CA LYS A 236 2.92 2.19 3.77
C LYS A 236 3.39 0.89 4.42
N TYR A 237 3.39 -0.19 3.63
CA TYR A 237 4.08 -1.43 3.98
C TYR A 237 4.85 -1.96 2.77
N GLY A 238 6.16 -2.19 2.92
CA GLY A 238 7.02 -2.48 1.76
C GLY A 238 6.93 -1.40 0.68
N ASN A 239 6.63 -1.76 -0.54
CA ASN A 239 6.42 -0.85 -1.67
C ASN A 239 4.93 -0.61 -1.98
N VAL A 240 4.03 -0.96 -1.06
CA VAL A 240 2.58 -0.75 -1.18
C VAL A 240 2.15 0.44 -0.33
N TYR A 241 1.41 1.35 -0.92
CA TYR A 241 0.76 2.47 -0.25
C TYR A 241 -0.74 2.22 -0.13
N PHE A 242 -1.27 2.33 1.06
CA PHE A 242 -2.69 2.29 1.37
C PHE A 242 -3.17 3.73 1.55
N VAL A 243 -4.17 4.14 0.81
CA VAL A 243 -4.57 5.56 0.75
C VAL A 243 -6.07 5.72 0.90
N HIS A 244 -6.47 6.72 1.69
CA HIS A 244 -7.86 7.11 1.89
C HIS A 244 -8.00 8.65 1.75
N PRO A 245 -7.90 9.21 0.53
CA PRO A 245 -7.90 10.65 0.32
C PRO A 245 -9.30 11.24 0.55
N ARG A 246 -9.36 12.51 0.91
CA ARG A 246 -10.63 13.28 0.96
C ARG A 246 -11.18 13.59 -0.43
N ALA A 247 -10.30 13.58 -1.45
CA ALA A 247 -10.67 13.88 -2.82
C ALA A 247 -11.40 12.70 -3.46
N PHE A 248 -12.48 13.02 -4.19
CA PHE A 248 -13.26 12.06 -4.95
C PHE A 248 -13.31 12.46 -6.43
N SER A 249 -13.31 11.48 -7.31
CA SER A 249 -13.55 11.66 -8.74
C SER A 249 -14.59 10.64 -9.21
N SER A 250 -15.56 11.08 -10.01
CA SER A 250 -16.66 10.25 -10.48
C SER A 250 -16.22 9.15 -11.46
N GLY A 251 -15.13 9.36 -12.21
CA GLY A 251 -14.61 8.36 -13.14
C GLY A 251 -13.95 7.19 -12.42
N PRO A 252 -14.12 5.94 -12.90
CA PRO A 252 -13.44 4.77 -12.36
C PRO A 252 -11.93 4.98 -12.32
N MET A 253 -11.26 4.53 -11.26
CA MET A 253 -9.82 4.59 -11.03
C MET A 253 -9.20 6.01 -11.00
N LYS A 254 -9.97 7.07 -11.29
CA LYS A 254 -9.44 8.44 -11.36
C LYS A 254 -8.99 8.99 -10.00
N THR A 255 -9.63 8.57 -8.92
CA THR A 255 -9.18 8.94 -7.58
C THR A 255 -7.86 8.27 -7.25
N ALA A 256 -7.71 6.98 -7.59
CA ALA A 256 -6.48 6.23 -7.38
C ALA A 256 -5.31 6.77 -8.25
N GLU A 257 -5.58 7.15 -9.50
CA GLU A 257 -4.59 7.80 -10.37
C GLU A 257 -4.10 9.14 -9.77
N LYS A 258 -5.01 9.96 -9.25
CA LYS A 258 -4.65 11.22 -8.58
C LYS A 258 -3.81 10.98 -7.32
N ALA A 259 -4.18 9.99 -6.51
CA ALA A 259 -3.41 9.62 -5.33
C ALA A 259 -2.00 9.14 -5.69
N LEU A 260 -1.86 8.31 -6.72
CA LEU A 260 -0.55 7.88 -7.23
C LEU A 260 0.30 9.07 -7.70
N ASN A 261 -0.30 10.02 -8.44
CA ASN A 261 0.43 11.19 -8.92
C ASN A 261 0.85 12.11 -7.76
N TRP A 262 0.01 12.25 -6.75
CA TRP A 262 0.35 12.98 -5.53
C TRP A 262 1.53 12.30 -4.80
N LEU A 263 1.46 11.00 -4.57
CA LEU A 263 2.55 10.24 -3.92
C LEU A 263 3.88 10.37 -4.68
N ARG A 264 3.85 10.36 -6.01
CA ARG A 264 5.05 10.55 -6.85
C ARG A 264 5.71 11.92 -6.68
N ASN A 265 4.93 12.94 -6.32
CA ASN A 265 5.44 14.27 -6.05
C ASN A 265 5.95 14.43 -4.61
N GLU A 266 5.35 13.71 -3.66
CA GLU A 266 5.66 13.82 -2.23
C GLU A 266 6.78 12.89 -1.76
N THR A 267 7.08 11.82 -2.50
CA THR A 267 8.09 10.86 -2.07
C THR A 267 9.01 10.42 -3.20
N ASN A 268 10.29 10.27 -2.87
CA ASN A 268 11.28 9.62 -3.73
C ASN A 268 11.33 8.09 -3.54
N ALA A 269 10.55 7.56 -2.60
CA ALA A 269 10.51 6.13 -2.32
C ALA A 269 9.83 5.36 -3.46
N PRO A 270 10.22 4.10 -3.71
CA PRO A 270 9.56 3.26 -4.70
C PRO A 270 8.06 3.11 -4.40
N ILE A 271 7.22 3.25 -5.43
CA ILE A 271 5.78 3.01 -5.37
C ILE A 271 5.48 1.82 -6.28
N GLY A 272 5.42 0.63 -5.69
CA GLY A 272 5.08 -0.61 -6.39
C GLY A 272 3.59 -0.72 -6.64
N SER A 273 2.79 -0.39 -5.63
CA SER A 273 1.33 -0.47 -5.71
C SER A 273 0.66 0.61 -4.85
N VAL A 274 -0.56 0.97 -5.24
CA VAL A 274 -1.45 1.84 -4.47
C VAL A 274 -2.79 1.13 -4.27
N VAL A 275 -3.23 1.02 -3.03
CA VAL A 275 -4.54 0.47 -2.64
C VAL A 275 -5.40 1.61 -2.13
N LEU A 276 -6.45 1.92 -2.86
CA LEU A 276 -7.36 3.03 -2.58
C LEU A 276 -8.65 2.52 -1.92
N ALA A 277 -9.03 3.19 -0.85
CA ALA A 277 -10.34 3.16 -0.22
C ALA A 277 -11.20 4.38 -0.61
N HIS A 278 -12.24 4.73 0.13
CA HIS A 278 -13.09 5.92 -0.05
C HIS A 278 -14.12 5.86 -1.18
N THR A 279 -13.77 5.28 -2.32
CA THR A 279 -14.66 5.29 -3.49
C THR A 279 -15.73 4.19 -3.44
N HIS A 280 -15.59 3.23 -2.54
CA HIS A 280 -16.41 2.02 -2.45
C HIS A 280 -16.46 1.25 -3.78
N ARG A 281 -15.46 1.40 -4.64
CA ARG A 281 -15.36 0.68 -5.92
C ARG A 281 -14.41 -0.48 -5.79
N LEU A 282 -14.67 -1.52 -6.57
CA LEU A 282 -13.81 -2.69 -6.62
C LEU A 282 -13.22 -2.81 -8.03
N GLY A 283 -11.90 -2.71 -8.13
CA GLY A 283 -11.23 -2.81 -9.42
C GLY A 283 -9.72 -2.66 -9.34
N MET A 284 -9.05 -2.96 -10.44
CA MET A 284 -7.60 -2.80 -10.55
C MET A 284 -7.22 -2.26 -11.93
N TYR A 285 -6.11 -1.53 -11.97
CA TYR A 285 -5.55 -0.98 -13.20
C TYR A 285 -4.05 -0.81 -13.06
N LYS A 286 -3.31 -0.87 -14.17
CA LYS A 286 -1.85 -0.71 -14.19
C LYS A 286 -1.46 0.59 -14.87
N ILE A 287 -0.70 1.44 -14.17
CA ILE A 287 -0.14 2.70 -14.71
C ILE A 287 1.37 2.58 -14.77
N GLY A 288 1.91 2.35 -15.95
CA GLY A 288 3.31 2.04 -16.12
C GLY A 288 3.67 0.73 -15.41
N LYS A 289 4.52 0.82 -14.38
CA LYS A 289 4.93 -0.34 -13.56
C LYS A 289 4.14 -0.46 -12.25
N THR A 290 3.28 0.52 -11.93
CA THR A 290 2.56 0.57 -10.65
C THR A 290 1.16 0.00 -10.81
N MET A 291 0.82 -0.98 -9.97
CA MET A 291 -0.56 -1.46 -9.84
C MET A 291 -1.36 -0.52 -8.95
N ILE A 292 -2.56 -0.20 -9.35
CA ILE A 292 -3.51 0.54 -8.52
C ILE A 292 -4.78 -0.29 -8.33
N TYR A 293 -5.29 -0.27 -7.12
CA TYR A 293 -6.48 -1.01 -6.71
C TYR A 293 -7.48 -0.06 -6.05
N GLU A 294 -8.74 -0.20 -6.40
CA GLU A 294 -9.87 0.29 -5.60
C GLU A 294 -10.42 -0.95 -4.86
N GLN A 295 -10.34 -0.96 -3.51
CA GLN A 295 -10.50 -2.20 -2.73
C GLN A 295 -11.93 -2.52 -2.32
N GLY A 296 -12.91 -1.68 -2.68
CA GLY A 296 -14.30 -1.84 -2.23
C GLY A 296 -14.55 -1.24 -0.85
N CYS A 297 -15.61 -1.68 -0.21
CA CYS A 297 -15.97 -1.31 1.17
C CYS A 297 -16.38 -2.54 1.97
N CYS A 298 -16.16 -2.49 3.28
CA CYS A 298 -16.52 -3.57 4.21
C CYS A 298 -17.76 -3.20 5.06
N CYS A 299 -18.66 -2.39 4.50
CA CYS A 299 -19.97 -2.08 5.10
C CYS A 299 -21.11 -2.72 4.32
N GLU A 300 -22.27 -2.82 4.95
CA GLU A 300 -23.51 -3.24 4.30
C GLU A 300 -24.13 -2.05 3.57
N THR A 301 -23.80 -1.91 2.28
CA THR A 301 -24.17 -0.75 1.46
C THR A 301 -25.68 -0.51 1.34
N ASN A 302 -26.48 -1.56 1.46
CA ASN A 302 -27.94 -1.51 1.46
C ASN A 302 -28.54 -0.90 2.74
N LYS A 303 -27.79 -0.86 3.84
CA LYS A 303 -28.19 -0.22 5.09
C LYS A 303 -27.83 1.27 5.15
N MET A 304 -27.03 1.73 4.21
CA MET A 304 -26.62 3.14 4.15
C MET A 304 -27.68 3.95 3.42
N LEU A 305 -28.48 4.71 4.18
CA LEU A 305 -29.68 5.42 3.71
C LEU A 305 -29.39 6.50 2.64
N TYR A 306 -28.16 6.99 2.51
CA TYR A 306 -27.82 7.94 1.44
C TYR A 306 -27.76 7.28 0.05
N ASN A 307 -27.86 5.96 -0.04
CA ASN A 307 -28.00 5.24 -1.29
C ASN A 307 -29.45 5.11 -1.77
N ASP A 308 -30.42 5.39 -0.90
CA ASP A 308 -31.83 5.28 -1.24
C ASP A 308 -32.21 6.26 -2.35
N GLY A 309 -32.87 5.76 -3.38
CA GLY A 309 -33.24 6.52 -4.55
C GLY A 309 -32.12 6.76 -5.58
N ASN A 310 -30.89 6.34 -5.34
CA ASN A 310 -29.83 6.40 -6.34
C ASN A 310 -29.99 5.23 -7.35
N LEU A 311 -30.26 5.57 -8.60
CA LEU A 311 -30.44 4.58 -9.68
C LEU A 311 -29.13 3.91 -10.10
N ILE A 312 -27.97 4.52 -9.79
CA ILE A 312 -26.63 4.00 -10.09
C ILE A 312 -25.93 3.72 -8.78
N ASN A 313 -25.95 2.46 -8.35
CA ASN A 313 -25.13 2.02 -7.24
C ASN A 313 -23.77 1.54 -7.76
N SER A 314 -22.77 2.40 -7.68
CA SER A 314 -21.38 2.06 -8.03
C SER A 314 -20.62 1.41 -6.86
N GLN A 315 -21.24 1.32 -5.68
CA GLN A 315 -20.61 0.77 -4.49
C GLN A 315 -20.52 -0.76 -4.59
N LYS A 316 -19.37 -1.28 -4.23
CA LYS A 316 -19.07 -2.71 -4.22
C LYS A 316 -18.49 -3.09 -2.87
N GLU A 317 -19.12 -4.07 -2.26
CA GLU A 317 -18.66 -4.65 -1.03
C GLU A 317 -17.48 -5.58 -1.33
N GLY A 318 -16.36 -5.36 -0.63
CA GLY A 318 -15.15 -6.12 -0.90
C GLY A 318 -13.95 -5.62 -0.12
N PHE A 319 -12.86 -6.36 -0.28
CA PHE A 319 -11.56 -6.07 0.33
C PHE A 319 -10.43 -6.66 -0.52
N ILE A 320 -9.17 -6.42 -0.13
CA ILE A 320 -8.01 -6.94 -0.86
C ILE A 320 -7.10 -7.76 0.04
N VAL A 321 -6.58 -8.86 -0.50
CA VAL A 321 -5.51 -9.65 0.11
C VAL A 321 -4.28 -9.54 -0.77
N LEU A 322 -3.21 -9.00 -0.19
CA LEU A 322 -1.95 -8.79 -0.88
C LEU A 322 -0.89 -9.76 -0.37
N ASN A 323 -0.06 -10.22 -1.28
CA ASN A 323 1.11 -11.03 -0.94
C ASN A 323 2.36 -10.29 -1.40
N LEU A 324 3.31 -10.11 -0.49
CA LEU A 324 4.58 -9.45 -0.77
C LEU A 324 5.74 -10.44 -0.70
N ASP A 325 6.74 -10.19 -1.54
CA ASP A 325 8.01 -10.90 -1.53
C ASP A 325 8.95 -10.38 -0.40
N PHE A 326 10.16 -10.95 -0.33
CA PHE A 326 11.16 -10.58 0.67
C PHE A 326 11.68 -9.15 0.54
N ASP A 327 11.54 -8.54 -0.64
CA ASP A 327 11.93 -7.15 -0.92
C ASP A 327 10.78 -6.16 -0.69
N GLY A 328 9.61 -6.66 -0.25
CA GLY A 328 8.40 -5.88 -0.02
C GLY A 328 7.66 -5.48 -1.30
N ASN A 329 7.93 -6.16 -2.42
CA ASN A 329 7.20 -5.95 -3.66
C ASN A 329 5.96 -6.83 -3.73
N LEU A 330 4.93 -6.32 -4.40
CA LEU A 330 3.70 -7.04 -4.61
C LEU A 330 3.90 -8.26 -5.53
N ILE A 331 3.37 -9.39 -5.13
CA ILE A 331 3.23 -10.59 -5.96
C ILE A 331 1.86 -10.52 -6.64
N GLU A 332 1.81 -9.99 -7.88
CA GLU A 332 0.56 -9.67 -8.57
C GLU A 332 -0.37 -10.88 -8.72
N ASP A 333 0.16 -12.04 -9.08
CA ASP A 333 -0.61 -13.28 -9.31
C ASP A 333 -1.16 -13.93 -8.02
N LYS A 334 -0.65 -13.53 -6.86
CA LYS A 334 -1.16 -13.96 -5.55
C LYS A 334 -2.04 -12.92 -4.87
N THR A 335 -2.11 -11.71 -5.42
CA THR A 335 -2.96 -10.63 -4.90
C THR A 335 -4.40 -10.82 -5.36
N LYS A 336 -5.35 -10.72 -4.44
CA LYS A 336 -6.76 -10.99 -4.71
C LYS A 336 -7.63 -9.81 -4.26
N LEU A 337 -8.40 -9.24 -5.19
CA LEU A 337 -9.58 -8.46 -4.87
C LEU A 337 -10.73 -9.43 -4.58
N VAL A 338 -11.31 -9.35 -3.41
CA VAL A 338 -12.41 -10.22 -2.97
C VAL A 338 -13.70 -9.43 -3.01
N SER A 339 -14.67 -9.88 -3.81
CA SER A 339 -16.02 -9.34 -3.82
C SER A 339 -16.87 -10.09 -2.79
N LEU A 340 -17.63 -9.34 -1.99
CA LEU A 340 -18.55 -9.85 -0.98
C LEU A 340 -20.01 -9.94 -1.49
N ASN A 341 -20.24 -9.54 -2.75
CA ASN A 341 -21.53 -9.56 -3.43
C ASN A 341 -21.59 -10.71 -4.44
#